data_d6281806c73fde4cb1d84a047720e6c2
#
_entry.id   d6281806c73fde4cb1d84a047720e6c2
#
_cell.length_a   1.000
_cell.length_b   1.000
_cell.length_c   1.000
_cell.angle_alpha   90.00
_cell.angle_beta   90.00
_cell.angle_gamma   90.00
#
_symmetry.space_group_name_H-M   'P 1'
#
loop_
_entity.id
_entity.type
_entity.pdbx_description
1 polymer ?
#
loop_
_entity_poly.entity_id
_entity_poly.type
_entity_poly.pdbx_seq_one_letter_code
_entity_poly.pdbx_strand_id
1 'polypeptide(L)' 'MRIDKFLANQNIGSRSQVKQYIKKGMISVNGTVCKSPEQKIDENTDLISYNGTI' A
#
# COMPACT_ATOMS: atom_id res chain seq x y z
N MET A 1 -10.42 5.26 -0.33
CA MET A 1 -10.17 3.82 -0.43
C MET A 1 -9.09 3.42 0.55
N ARG A 2 -9.24 2.30 1.22
CA ARG A 2 -8.20 1.84 2.15
C ARG A 2 -7.03 1.27 1.35
N ILE A 3 -5.82 1.53 1.84
CA ILE A 3 -4.62 1.11 1.11
C ILE A 3 -4.50 -0.42 1.01
N ASP A 4 -4.93 -1.16 2.04
CA ASP A 4 -4.86 -2.62 2.00
C ASP A 4 -5.75 -3.18 0.89
N LYS A 5 -6.93 -2.64 0.71
CA LYS A 5 -7.83 -3.06 -0.37
C LYS A 5 -7.23 -2.71 -1.74
N PHE A 6 -6.67 -1.50 -1.86
CA PHE A 6 -6.05 -1.06 -3.11
C PHE A 6 -4.93 -2.02 -3.53
N LEU A 7 -4.04 -2.34 -2.60
CA LEU A 7 -2.90 -3.20 -2.90
C LEU A 7 -3.32 -4.63 -3.22
N ALA A 8 -4.35 -5.15 -2.54
CA ALA A 8 -4.88 -6.47 -2.85
C ALA A 8 -5.49 -6.52 -4.25
N ASN A 9 -6.13 -5.44 -4.69
CA ASN A 9 -6.68 -5.33 -6.04
C ASN A 9 -5.60 -5.25 -7.12
N GLN A 10 -4.39 -4.85 -6.75
CA GLN A 10 -3.26 -4.77 -7.67
C GLN A 10 -2.51 -6.09 -7.82
N ASN A 11 -3.03 -7.16 -7.24
CA ASN A 11 -2.42 -8.50 -7.29
C ASN A 11 -1.02 -8.56 -6.70
N ILE A 12 -0.73 -7.67 -5.73
CA ILE A 12 0.55 -7.68 -5.04
C ILE A 12 0.62 -8.86 -4.08
N GLY A 13 -0.54 -9.26 -3.54
CA GLY A 13 -0.64 -10.39 -2.64
C GLY A 13 -2.02 -10.43 -2.00
N SER A 14 -2.24 -11.39 -1.12
CA SER A 14 -3.46 -11.44 -0.32
C SER A 14 -3.47 -10.29 0.67
N ARG A 15 -4.63 -10.02 1.28
CA ARG A 15 -4.72 -8.96 2.29
C ARG A 15 -3.77 -9.21 3.46
N SER A 16 -3.58 -10.46 3.85
CA SER A 16 -2.64 -10.80 4.91
C SER A 16 -1.21 -10.46 4.52
N GLN A 17 -0.83 -10.79 3.28
CA GLN A 17 0.50 -10.46 2.76
C GLN A 17 0.69 -8.95 2.64
N VAL A 18 -0.32 -8.25 2.16
CA VAL A 18 -0.28 -6.79 2.03
C VAL A 18 -0.05 -6.15 3.40
N LYS A 19 -0.73 -6.61 4.43
CA LYS A 19 -0.54 -6.10 5.79
C LYS A 19 0.90 -6.29 6.26
N GLN A 20 1.50 -7.43 5.95
CA GLN A 20 2.90 -7.69 6.29
C GLN A 20 3.84 -6.76 5.55
N TYR A 21 3.60 -6.54 4.26
CA TYR A 21 4.41 -5.61 3.47
C TYR A 21 4.36 -4.20 4.05
N ILE A 22 3.19 -3.76 4.47
CA ILE A 22 3.01 -2.45 5.07
C ILE A 22 3.79 -2.36 6.38
N LYS A 23 3.71 -3.38 7.22
CA LYS A 23 4.44 -3.41 8.50
C LYS A 23 5.94 -3.39 8.29
N LYS A 24 6.43 -4.01 7.22
CA LYS A 24 7.86 -4.04 6.91
C LYS A 24 8.36 -2.75 6.27
N GLY A 25 7.48 -1.79 6.00
CA GLY A 25 7.85 -0.54 5.38
C GLY A 25 8.11 -0.64 3.89
N MET A 26 7.52 -1.65 3.24
CA MET A 26 7.70 -1.86 1.80
C MET A 26 6.74 -1.04 0.95
N ILE A 27 5.74 -0.43 1.57
CA ILE A 27 4.70 0.33 0.87
C ILE A 27 4.88 1.80 1.18
N SER A 28 4.88 2.63 0.15
CA SER A 28 5.00 4.08 0.29
C SER A 28 3.84 4.77 -0.40
N VAL A 29 3.42 5.89 0.16
CA VAL A 29 2.38 6.76 -0.41
C VAL A 29 3.01 8.13 -0.61
N ASN A 30 3.10 8.58 -1.85
CA ASN A 30 3.71 9.87 -2.21
C ASN A 30 5.13 10.02 -1.65
N GLY A 31 5.88 8.93 -1.63
CA GLY A 31 7.25 8.93 -1.14
C GLY A 31 7.40 8.76 0.37
N THR A 32 6.31 8.67 1.10
CA THR A 32 6.30 8.47 2.55
C THR A 32 5.89 7.05 2.88
N VAL A 33 6.69 6.37 3.70
CA VAL A 33 6.40 4.98 4.07
C VAL A 33 5.07 4.91 4.81
N CYS A 34 4.21 4.04 4.33
CA CYS A 34 2.92 3.76 4.97
C CYS A 34 3.09 2.58 5.92
N LYS A 35 2.71 2.77 7.18
CA LYS A 35 2.82 1.71 8.20
C LYS A 35 1.46 1.25 8.71
N SER A 36 0.38 1.79 8.18
CA SER A 36 -0.96 1.43 8.60
C SER A 36 -1.74 0.83 7.43
N PRO A 37 -2.22 -0.41 7.53
CA PRO A 37 -3.04 -1.00 6.46
C PRO A 37 -4.40 -0.34 6.33
N GLU A 38 -4.80 0.43 7.33
CA GLU A 38 -6.09 1.10 7.33
C GLU A 38 -6.04 2.51 6.78
N GLN A 39 -4.86 2.97 6.38
CA GLN A 39 -4.72 4.33 5.85
C GLN A 39 -5.60 4.50 4.62
N LYS A 40 -6.33 5.59 4.58
CA LYS A 40 -7.13 5.94 3.41
C LYS A 40 -6.26 6.62 2.38
N ILE A 41 -6.45 6.24 1.12
CA ILE A 41 -5.74 6.82 -0.01
C ILE A 41 -6.73 7.18 -1.10
N ASP A 42 -6.29 8.05 -2.01
CA ASP A 42 -7.01 8.35 -3.25
C ASP A 42 -6.22 7.73 -4.39
N GLU A 43 -6.76 6.68 -5.01
CA GLU A 43 -6.08 5.95 -6.08
C GLU A 43 -5.82 6.80 -7.32
N ASN A 44 -6.52 7.92 -7.46
CA ASN A 44 -6.35 8.81 -8.60
C ASN A 44 -5.28 9.88 -8.37
N THR A 45 -5.00 10.26 -7.12
CA THR A 45 -4.09 11.35 -6.80
C THR A 45 -2.86 10.90 -6.01
N ASP A 46 -2.98 9.82 -5.24
CA ASP A 46 -1.87 9.34 -4.43
C ASP A 46 -1.03 8.34 -5.23
N LEU A 47 0.29 8.51 -5.19
CA LEU A 47 1.22 7.59 -5.83
C LEU A 47 1.61 6.52 -4.81
N ILE A 48 1.22 5.29 -5.08
CA ILE A 48 1.49 4.16 -4.21
C ILE A 48 2.67 3.39 -4.78
N SER A 49 3.68 3.15 -3.95
CA SER A 49 4.87 2.40 -4.35
C SER A 49 4.99 1.13 -3.53
N TYR A 50 5.40 0.05 -4.19
CA TYR A 50 5.69 -1.21 -3.55
C TYR A 50 7.16 -1.52 -3.75
N ASN A 51 7.92 -1.56 -2.64
CA ASN A 51 9.35 -1.87 -2.65
C ASN A 51 10.12 -0.97 -3.64
N GLY A 52 9.75 0.31 -3.70
CA GLY A 52 10.38 1.27 -4.58
C GLY A 52 9.88 1.28 -6.02
N THR A 53 8.89 0.46 -6.35
CA THR A 53 8.30 0.38 -7.69
C THR A 53 6.87 0.91 -7.65
N ILE A 54 6.55 1.81 -8.53
CA ILE A 54 5.20 2.41 -8.62
C ILE A 54 4.24 1.47 -9.35
#